data_e7c9b4d9e95151615fc85334ac0a3bce
#
_entry.id   e7c9b4d9e95151615fc85334ac0a3bce
#
_cell.length_a   1.000
_cell.length_b   1.000
_cell.length_c   1.000
_cell.angle_alpha   90.00
_cell.angle_beta   90.00
_cell.angle_gamma   90.00
#
_symmetry.space_group_name_H-M   'P 1'
#
loop_
_entity.id
_entity.type
_entity.pdbx_description
1 polymer ?
#
loop_
_entity_poly.entity_id
_entity_poly.type
_entity_poly.pdbx_seq_one_letter_code
_entity_poly.pdbx_strand_id
1 'polypeptide(L)'
;MLCPPYPDRATDSNRTGFRSHILTHEILGIPVHLLATDRKRRLNNVSTVSHLVTNELPFGCIQQTDLGISTASPLYSLFNLASHVDENHLVMAMYEFCGTFSVFRPSPVVEALLDSIDSSELLPRSFGWRRVKSSSGRKTDLWRREPLIELGELGQFADAMKSERGGRRFARAAKRVTGVTASPFEVQASMLFSTQRCKGGEGFSGFVNNERIPLSTSARRIYGKSTCYADLLFDVPNGASPLIVECQGKVVHDDYDSAISDSDRTTALQQMGFTVMPLTYRQISDRANFDTVRRMVARQIGVAYRSKSPKEIRCEIDLRRNIFIDWATLGR
;
A
#
# COMPACT_ATOMS: atom_id res chain seq x y z
N MET A 1 14.43 -22.59 10.79
CA MET A 1 13.97 -24.01 10.69
C MET A 1 13.74 -24.28 9.20
N LEU A 2 14.61 -25.06 8.55
CA LEU A 2 14.49 -25.41 7.14
C LEU A 2 13.25 -26.31 6.99
N CYS A 3 12.38 -25.95 6.04
CA CYS A 3 11.28 -26.84 5.67
C CYS A 3 11.90 -28.15 5.14
N PRO A 4 11.55 -29.31 5.69
CA PRO A 4 12.09 -30.58 5.17
C PRO A 4 11.69 -30.73 3.71
N PRO A 5 12.55 -31.33 2.85
CA PRO A 5 12.22 -31.57 1.46
C PRO A 5 10.92 -32.38 1.38
N TYR A 6 10.03 -31.95 0.51
CA TYR A 6 8.74 -32.60 0.30
C TYR A 6 9.01 -34.02 -0.25
N PRO A 7 8.54 -35.06 0.39
CA PRO A 7 8.78 -36.42 -0.12
C PRO A 7 8.00 -36.66 -1.42
N ASP A 8 8.56 -37.42 -2.32
CA ASP A 8 8.01 -37.68 -3.67
C ASP A 8 6.62 -38.37 -3.68
N ARG A 9 6.16 -38.85 -2.53
CA ARG A 9 4.80 -39.37 -2.31
C ARG A 9 4.16 -38.82 -1.09
N ALA A 10 2.99 -38.21 -1.24
CA ALA A 10 2.19 -37.71 -0.13
C ALA A 10 1.56 -38.85 0.65
N THR A 11 2.11 -39.16 1.81
CA THR A 11 1.48 -40.02 2.83
C THR A 11 0.52 -39.18 3.68
N ASP A 12 -0.41 -39.80 4.41
CA ASP A 12 -1.32 -39.08 5.31
C ASP A 12 -0.57 -38.36 6.42
N SER A 13 0.56 -38.88 6.90
CA SER A 13 1.46 -38.22 7.83
C SER A 13 2.06 -36.93 7.25
N ASN A 14 2.47 -36.95 5.96
CA ASN A 14 3.04 -35.79 5.28
C ASN A 14 1.98 -34.70 5.01
N ARG A 15 0.73 -35.09 4.72
CA ARG A 15 -0.40 -34.15 4.56
C ARG A 15 -0.73 -33.48 5.87
N THR A 16 -0.72 -34.19 6.99
CA THR A 16 -0.92 -33.63 8.31
C THR A 16 0.22 -32.69 8.68
N GLY A 17 1.48 -33.08 8.47
CA GLY A 17 2.65 -32.24 8.71
C GLY A 17 2.63 -30.94 7.88
N PHE A 18 2.23 -31.01 6.59
CA PHE A 18 2.08 -29.82 5.76
C PHE A 18 1.01 -28.86 6.28
N ARG A 19 -0.15 -29.39 6.71
CA ARG A 19 -1.25 -28.56 7.24
C ARG A 19 -0.92 -27.91 8.57
N SER A 20 -0.17 -28.61 9.44
CA SER A 20 0.21 -28.10 10.77
C SER A 20 1.49 -27.26 10.76
N HIS A 21 2.19 -27.18 9.61
CA HIS A 21 3.41 -26.40 9.55
C HIS A 21 3.11 -24.89 9.67
N ILE A 22 3.86 -24.19 10.52
CA ILE A 22 3.62 -22.79 10.86
C ILE A 22 3.55 -21.88 9.63
N LEU A 23 4.45 -22.06 8.65
CA LEU A 23 4.43 -21.28 7.41
C LEU A 23 3.15 -21.51 6.61
N THR A 24 2.66 -22.75 6.56
CA THR A 24 1.46 -23.09 5.79
C THR A 24 0.21 -22.59 6.51
N HIS A 25 0.08 -22.89 7.80
CA HIS A 25 -1.14 -22.64 8.55
C HIS A 25 -1.28 -21.16 8.95
N GLU A 26 -0.20 -20.54 9.42
CA GLU A 26 -0.25 -19.22 10.07
C GLU A 26 0.13 -18.07 9.12
N ILE A 27 0.95 -18.33 8.10
CA ILE A 27 1.48 -17.29 7.21
C ILE A 27 0.84 -17.36 5.83
N LEU A 28 0.93 -18.49 5.14
CA LEU A 28 0.35 -18.65 3.79
C LEU A 28 -1.18 -18.80 3.82
N GLY A 29 -1.71 -19.36 4.90
CA GLY A 29 -3.11 -19.74 5.01
C GLY A 29 -3.43 -21.05 4.26
N ILE A 30 -4.55 -21.68 4.62
CA ILE A 30 -5.07 -22.86 3.96
C ILE A 30 -6.39 -22.48 3.27
N PRO A 31 -6.57 -22.80 1.98
CA PRO A 31 -5.66 -23.56 1.09
C PRO A 31 -4.50 -22.71 0.57
N VAL A 32 -3.32 -23.36 0.39
CA VAL A 32 -2.18 -22.75 -0.30
C VAL A 32 -2.46 -22.68 -1.79
N HIS A 33 -2.29 -21.52 -2.38
CA HIS A 33 -2.49 -21.29 -3.80
C HIS A 33 -1.22 -21.65 -4.60
N LEU A 34 -1.36 -22.53 -5.58
CA LEU A 34 -0.26 -23.00 -6.42
C LEU A 34 -0.48 -22.61 -7.88
N LEU A 35 0.59 -22.26 -8.59
CA LEU A 35 0.55 -22.14 -10.04
C LEU A 35 0.89 -23.49 -10.67
N ALA A 36 0.05 -23.95 -11.58
CA ALA A 36 0.27 -25.20 -12.34
C ALA A 36 0.31 -24.87 -13.84
N THR A 37 1.38 -25.31 -14.51
CA THR A 37 1.53 -25.16 -15.98
C THR A 37 0.98 -26.36 -16.74
N ASP A 38 0.71 -27.47 -16.04
CA ASP A 38 0.16 -28.69 -16.62
C ASP A 38 -1.12 -29.10 -15.87
N ARG A 39 -2.17 -29.43 -16.63
CA ARG A 39 -3.45 -29.94 -16.08
C ARG A 39 -3.26 -31.19 -15.23
N LYS A 40 -2.32 -32.07 -15.58
CA LYS A 40 -2.05 -33.31 -14.86
C LYS A 40 -1.39 -33.09 -13.50
N ARG A 41 -0.74 -31.93 -13.30
CA ARG A 41 -0.07 -31.54 -12.05
C ARG A 41 -0.94 -30.71 -11.12
N ARG A 42 -2.21 -30.49 -11.47
CA ARG A 42 -3.12 -29.75 -10.62
C ARG A 42 -3.44 -30.52 -9.35
N LEU A 43 -3.26 -29.86 -8.23
CA LEU A 43 -3.63 -30.35 -6.91
C LEU A 43 -4.75 -29.46 -6.36
N ASN A 44 -5.96 -29.99 -6.30
CA ASN A 44 -7.09 -29.32 -5.68
C ASN A 44 -7.62 -30.20 -4.55
N ASN A 45 -7.40 -29.77 -3.33
CA ASN A 45 -7.88 -30.44 -2.12
C ASN A 45 -8.11 -29.39 -1.01
N VAL A 46 -8.42 -29.80 0.18
CA VAL A 46 -8.67 -28.91 1.32
C VAL A 46 -7.46 -28.01 1.65
N SER A 47 -6.25 -28.44 1.33
CA SER A 47 -5.01 -27.74 1.68
C SER A 47 -4.40 -26.97 0.52
N THR A 48 -4.79 -27.25 -0.73
CA THR A 48 -4.18 -26.64 -1.92
C THR A 48 -5.20 -26.36 -3.01
N VAL A 49 -5.07 -25.21 -3.65
CA VAL A 49 -5.84 -24.82 -4.84
C VAL A 49 -4.87 -24.49 -5.97
N SER A 50 -4.94 -25.20 -7.09
CA SER A 50 -4.08 -24.94 -8.24
C SER A 50 -4.75 -24.05 -9.26
N HIS A 51 -4.06 -22.97 -9.61
CA HIS A 51 -4.42 -22.07 -10.71
C HIS A 51 -3.66 -22.51 -11.95
N LEU A 52 -4.40 -22.93 -12.99
CA LEU A 52 -3.79 -23.36 -14.24
C LEU A 52 -3.40 -22.14 -15.08
N VAL A 53 -2.14 -22.10 -15.45
CA VAL A 53 -1.58 -21.13 -16.40
C VAL A 53 -1.32 -21.86 -17.71
N THR A 54 -2.10 -21.56 -18.74
CA THR A 54 -2.01 -22.22 -20.05
C THR A 54 -1.11 -21.49 -21.04
N ASN A 55 -0.90 -20.20 -20.82
CA ASN A 55 -0.05 -19.36 -21.65
C ASN A 55 1.36 -19.32 -21.10
N GLU A 56 2.32 -19.05 -21.97
CA GLU A 56 3.69 -18.74 -21.54
C GLU A 56 3.68 -17.48 -20.69
N LEU A 57 4.22 -17.57 -19.47
CA LEU A 57 4.27 -16.44 -18.57
C LEU A 57 5.33 -15.45 -19.04
N PRO A 58 5.03 -14.15 -19.08
CA PRO A 58 6.04 -13.12 -19.34
C PRO A 58 7.23 -13.24 -18.38
N PHE A 59 8.39 -12.77 -18.85
CA PHE A 59 9.59 -12.73 -18.02
C PHE A 59 9.31 -11.95 -16.73
N GLY A 60 9.84 -12.44 -15.60
CA GLY A 60 9.66 -11.79 -14.29
C GLY A 60 8.35 -12.15 -13.54
N CYS A 61 7.47 -12.98 -14.11
CA CYS A 61 6.27 -13.46 -13.40
C CYS A 61 6.56 -14.46 -12.28
N ILE A 62 7.65 -15.21 -12.40
CA ILE A 62 8.10 -16.20 -11.41
C ILE A 62 9.48 -15.80 -10.91
N GLN A 63 9.66 -15.87 -9.61
CA GLN A 63 10.94 -15.65 -8.94
C GLN A 63 11.32 -16.85 -8.08
N GLN A 64 12.62 -17.05 -7.90
CA GLN A 64 13.17 -18.01 -6.95
C GLN A 64 13.35 -17.34 -5.59
N THR A 65 12.96 -18.04 -4.53
CA THR A 65 13.31 -17.64 -3.17
C THR A 65 14.67 -18.18 -2.77
N ASP A 66 15.26 -17.64 -1.69
CA ASP A 66 16.50 -18.14 -1.11
C ASP A 66 16.42 -19.61 -0.66
N LEU A 67 15.21 -20.12 -0.51
CA LEU A 67 14.95 -21.55 -0.19
C LEU A 67 14.82 -22.42 -1.45
N GLY A 68 15.07 -21.89 -2.64
CA GLY A 68 14.92 -22.62 -3.90
C GLY A 68 13.48 -22.90 -4.32
N ILE A 69 12.50 -22.21 -3.69
CA ILE A 69 11.09 -22.35 -4.04
C ILE A 69 10.73 -21.33 -5.10
N SER A 70 10.08 -21.78 -6.18
CA SER A 70 9.52 -20.87 -7.18
C SER A 70 8.22 -20.25 -6.67
N THR A 71 8.15 -18.92 -6.69
CA THR A 71 6.94 -18.18 -6.30
C THR A 71 6.50 -17.21 -7.39
N ALA A 72 5.22 -16.86 -7.40
CA ALA A 72 4.76 -15.73 -8.18
C ALA A 72 5.50 -14.46 -7.73
N SER A 73 5.94 -13.64 -8.67
CA SER A 73 6.49 -12.33 -8.33
C SER A 73 5.42 -11.43 -7.73
N PRO A 74 5.78 -10.36 -7.01
CA PRO A 74 4.83 -9.37 -6.50
C PRO A 74 3.91 -8.81 -7.60
N LEU A 75 4.44 -8.49 -8.78
CA LEU A 75 3.66 -8.01 -9.93
C LEU A 75 2.64 -9.03 -10.41
N TYR A 76 3.06 -10.28 -10.55
CA TYR A 76 2.16 -11.34 -11.00
C TYR A 76 1.12 -11.71 -9.93
N SER A 77 1.47 -11.59 -8.66
CA SER A 77 0.53 -11.76 -7.54
C SER A 77 -0.59 -10.71 -7.58
N LEU A 78 -0.25 -9.43 -7.81
CA LEU A 78 -1.22 -8.35 -8.01
C LEU A 78 -2.09 -8.59 -9.26
N PHE A 79 -1.50 -9.10 -10.34
CA PHE A 79 -2.26 -9.41 -11.55
C PHE A 79 -3.29 -10.52 -11.31
N ASN A 80 -2.93 -11.57 -10.59
CA ASN A 80 -3.87 -12.62 -10.20
C ASN A 80 -4.96 -12.07 -9.27
N LEU A 81 -4.60 -11.23 -8.30
CA LEU A 81 -5.54 -10.57 -7.40
C LEU A 81 -6.61 -9.77 -8.16
N ALA A 82 -6.27 -9.19 -9.31
CA ALA A 82 -7.18 -8.39 -10.13
C ALA A 82 -8.45 -9.15 -10.55
N SER A 83 -8.44 -10.47 -10.61
CA SER A 83 -9.61 -11.29 -10.92
C SER A 83 -10.52 -11.59 -9.71
N HIS A 84 -10.04 -11.33 -8.48
CA HIS A 84 -10.70 -11.74 -7.23
C HIS A 84 -11.25 -10.58 -6.41
N VAL A 85 -10.70 -9.35 -6.56
CA VAL A 85 -11.12 -8.18 -5.79
C VAL A 85 -11.74 -7.11 -6.70
N ASP A 86 -12.46 -6.15 -6.12
CA ASP A 86 -12.90 -4.98 -6.87
C ASP A 86 -11.74 -4.06 -7.29
N GLU A 87 -12.01 -3.09 -8.20
CA GLU A 87 -10.97 -2.21 -8.74
C GLU A 87 -10.36 -1.29 -7.67
N ASN A 88 -11.11 -0.87 -6.64
CA ASN A 88 -10.58 0.00 -5.59
C ASN A 88 -9.65 -0.78 -4.66
N HIS A 89 -10.04 -2.02 -4.27
CA HIS A 89 -9.17 -2.89 -3.48
C HIS A 89 -7.89 -3.26 -4.24
N LEU A 90 -7.98 -3.46 -5.57
CA LEU A 90 -6.79 -3.67 -6.39
C LEU A 90 -5.86 -2.45 -6.37
N VAL A 91 -6.40 -1.24 -6.48
CA VAL A 91 -5.61 0.00 -6.38
C VAL A 91 -4.97 0.13 -5.00
N MET A 92 -5.71 -0.18 -3.92
CA MET A 92 -5.16 -0.19 -2.56
C MET A 92 -3.99 -1.17 -2.42
N ALA A 93 -4.14 -2.40 -2.95
CA ALA A 93 -3.06 -3.38 -2.95
C ALA A 93 -1.85 -2.90 -3.78
N MET A 94 -2.07 -2.28 -4.94
CA MET A 94 -0.99 -1.70 -5.73
C MET A 94 -0.24 -0.60 -4.96
N TYR A 95 -0.96 0.27 -4.25
CA TYR A 95 -0.34 1.26 -3.38
C TYR A 95 0.47 0.63 -2.25
N GLU A 96 -0.03 -0.44 -1.62
CA GLU A 96 0.72 -1.13 -0.59
C GLU A 96 1.99 -1.76 -1.16
N PHE A 97 1.93 -2.43 -2.32
CA PHE A 97 3.09 -3.07 -2.94
C PHE A 97 4.14 -2.07 -3.42
N CYS A 98 3.73 -0.92 -3.94
CA CYS A 98 4.62 0.18 -4.33
C CYS A 98 5.00 1.10 -3.17
N GLY A 99 4.34 0.99 -2.02
CA GLY A 99 4.55 1.83 -0.85
C GLY A 99 5.67 1.34 0.06
N THR A 100 6.00 2.18 1.04
CA THR A 100 7.00 1.87 2.09
C THR A 100 6.35 1.32 3.36
N PHE A 101 5.16 0.73 3.24
CA PHE A 101 4.42 0.15 4.34
C PHE A 101 3.82 -1.20 3.96
N SER A 102 3.39 -1.94 4.97
CA SER A 102 2.47 -3.08 4.83
C SER A 102 1.58 -3.15 6.06
N VAL A 103 0.37 -3.70 5.89
CA VAL A 103 -0.50 -3.98 7.02
C VAL A 103 -0.62 -5.48 7.17
N PHE A 104 -0.01 -5.98 8.24
CA PHE A 104 -0.01 -7.39 8.57
C PHE A 104 -0.36 -7.59 10.05
N ARG A 105 -1.44 -8.33 10.31
CA ARG A 105 -1.87 -8.73 11.65
C ARG A 105 -1.40 -10.15 11.91
N PRO A 106 -0.32 -10.35 12.68
CA PRO A 106 0.15 -11.69 13.02
C PRO A 106 -0.87 -12.41 13.91
N SER A 107 -0.99 -13.73 13.74
CA SER A 107 -1.66 -14.55 14.72
C SER A 107 -0.85 -14.60 16.03
N PRO A 108 -1.44 -15.00 17.17
CA PRO A 108 -0.70 -15.12 18.43
C PRO A 108 0.55 -16.01 18.33
N VAL A 109 0.52 -17.04 17.50
CA VAL A 109 1.66 -17.93 17.27
C VAL A 109 2.77 -17.22 16.51
N VAL A 110 2.43 -16.48 15.44
CA VAL A 110 3.38 -15.69 14.68
C VAL A 110 3.91 -14.53 15.50
N GLU A 111 3.08 -13.90 16.33
CA GLU A 111 3.52 -12.85 17.25
C GLU A 111 4.60 -13.34 18.22
N ALA A 112 4.38 -14.51 18.84
CA ALA A 112 5.36 -15.13 19.74
C ALA A 112 6.67 -15.49 18.99
N LEU A 113 6.56 -15.95 17.75
CA LEU A 113 7.73 -16.22 16.91
C LEU A 113 8.52 -14.95 16.62
N LEU A 114 7.84 -13.86 16.21
CA LEU A 114 8.47 -12.56 15.94
C LEU A 114 9.16 -12.01 17.20
N ASP A 115 8.54 -12.14 18.38
CA ASP A 115 9.12 -11.72 19.64
C ASP A 115 10.38 -12.52 20.01
N SER A 116 10.36 -13.84 19.74
CA SER A 116 11.52 -14.70 19.92
C SER A 116 12.67 -14.31 18.99
N ILE A 117 12.37 -13.97 17.74
CA ILE A 117 13.36 -13.52 16.77
C ILE A 117 13.95 -12.18 17.18
N ASP A 118 13.11 -11.22 17.56
CA ASP A 118 13.55 -9.89 18.00
C ASP A 118 14.44 -9.97 19.26
N SER A 119 14.15 -10.90 20.18
CA SER A 119 14.90 -11.11 21.43
C SER A 119 16.23 -11.82 21.22
N SER A 120 16.33 -12.65 20.19
CA SER A 120 17.49 -13.50 19.96
C SER A 120 18.67 -12.79 19.27
N GLU A 121 18.45 -11.58 18.74
CA GLU A 121 19.40 -10.86 17.90
C GLU A 121 19.95 -11.66 16.69
N LEU A 122 19.35 -12.84 16.42
CA LEU A 122 19.82 -13.78 15.39
C LEU A 122 19.52 -13.32 13.96
N LEU A 123 18.52 -12.46 13.78
CA LEU A 123 18.24 -11.89 12.48
C LEU A 123 18.82 -10.49 12.40
N PRO A 124 19.61 -10.19 11.36
CA PRO A 124 20.00 -8.83 11.09
C PRO A 124 18.74 -7.96 10.99
N ARG A 125 18.71 -6.81 11.62
CA ARG A 125 17.66 -5.79 11.46
C ARG A 125 17.45 -5.38 9.99
N SER A 126 18.19 -5.98 9.08
CA SER A 126 18.35 -5.69 7.67
C SER A 126 17.32 -6.32 6.73
N PHE A 127 16.36 -7.14 7.20
CA PHE A 127 15.25 -7.57 6.35
C PHE A 127 14.26 -6.43 6.03
N GLY A 128 14.54 -5.20 6.51
CA GLY A 128 13.84 -4.00 6.13
C GLY A 128 12.45 -3.84 6.75
N TRP A 129 11.87 -4.87 7.33
CA TRP A 129 10.56 -4.82 7.96
C TRP A 129 10.68 -4.36 9.42
N ARG A 130 10.04 -3.25 9.75
CA ARG A 130 9.98 -2.71 11.11
C ARG A 130 8.54 -2.44 11.50
N ARG A 131 8.10 -3.00 12.60
CA ARG A 131 6.75 -2.79 13.12
C ARG A 131 6.62 -1.39 13.71
N VAL A 132 5.58 -0.69 13.31
CA VAL A 132 5.25 0.62 13.88
C VAL A 132 4.62 0.43 15.26
N LYS A 133 5.10 1.19 16.24
CA LYS A 133 4.51 1.25 17.58
C LYS A 133 3.68 2.52 17.71
N SER A 134 2.60 2.47 18.49
CA SER A 134 1.87 3.66 18.89
C SER A 134 2.70 4.51 19.84
N SER A 135 2.27 5.73 20.11
CA SER A 135 2.83 6.61 21.14
C SER A 135 2.92 5.97 22.54
N SER A 136 1.94 5.12 22.86
CA SER A 136 1.96 4.32 24.11
C SER A 136 2.89 3.11 24.05
N GLY A 137 3.71 2.95 23.01
CA GLY A 137 4.62 1.82 22.81
C GLY A 137 3.94 0.51 22.36
N ARG A 138 2.62 0.51 22.13
CA ARG A 138 1.89 -0.69 21.70
C ARG A 138 2.20 -1.02 20.24
N LYS A 139 2.40 -2.28 19.93
CA LYS A 139 2.56 -2.77 18.57
C LYS A 139 1.29 -2.55 17.76
N THR A 140 1.44 -2.07 16.54
CA THR A 140 0.33 -1.89 15.58
C THR A 140 0.39 -2.96 14.49
N ASP A 141 -0.61 -3.02 13.61
CA ASP A 141 -0.59 -3.89 12.43
C ASP A 141 0.18 -3.26 11.25
N LEU A 142 0.64 -2.01 11.40
CA LEU A 142 1.41 -1.30 10.40
C LEU A 142 2.90 -1.63 10.50
N TRP A 143 3.50 -1.92 9.35
CA TRP A 143 4.91 -2.23 9.19
C TRP A 143 5.54 -1.26 8.20
N ARG A 144 6.78 -0.85 8.45
CA ARG A 144 7.62 -0.12 7.50
C ARG A 144 8.52 -1.11 6.77
N ARG A 145 8.64 -0.94 5.46
CA ARG A 145 9.53 -1.73 4.59
C ARG A 145 9.84 -0.95 3.31
N GLU A 146 10.83 -1.39 2.59
CA GLU A 146 11.08 -0.92 1.24
C GLU A 146 9.94 -1.36 0.27
N PRO A 147 9.68 -0.62 -0.81
CA PRO A 147 8.73 -1.02 -1.84
C PRO A 147 9.02 -2.45 -2.36
N LEU A 148 7.98 -3.24 -2.59
CA LEU A 148 8.12 -4.55 -3.24
C LEU A 148 8.19 -4.42 -4.75
N ILE A 149 7.70 -3.32 -5.30
CA ILE A 149 7.59 -3.03 -6.73
C ILE A 149 7.87 -1.54 -6.92
N GLU A 150 8.65 -1.18 -7.92
CA GLU A 150 8.78 0.20 -8.34
C GLU A 150 7.59 0.63 -9.21
N LEU A 151 7.21 1.92 -9.14
CA LEU A 151 6.09 2.45 -9.95
C LEU A 151 6.31 2.28 -11.45
N GLY A 152 7.56 2.43 -11.89
CA GLY A 152 7.94 2.21 -13.29
C GLY A 152 7.71 0.76 -13.72
N GLU A 153 8.07 -0.20 -12.88
CA GLU A 153 7.84 -1.64 -13.11
C GLU A 153 6.36 -1.98 -13.18
N LEU A 154 5.55 -1.40 -12.26
CA LEU A 154 4.09 -1.57 -12.28
C LEU A 154 3.49 -1.11 -13.61
N GLY A 155 3.91 0.05 -14.11
CA GLY A 155 3.45 0.60 -15.39
C GLY A 155 3.84 -0.28 -16.59
N GLN A 156 5.12 -0.67 -16.68
CA GLN A 156 5.64 -1.54 -17.74
C GLN A 156 4.94 -2.90 -17.74
N PHE A 157 4.77 -3.50 -16.57
CA PHE A 157 4.08 -4.78 -16.44
C PHE A 157 2.60 -4.67 -16.83
N ALA A 158 1.93 -3.58 -16.44
CA ALA A 158 0.54 -3.33 -16.80
C ALA A 158 0.34 -3.22 -18.32
N ASP A 159 1.29 -2.60 -19.03
CA ASP A 159 1.25 -2.52 -20.49
C ASP A 159 1.55 -3.87 -21.14
N ALA A 160 2.50 -4.64 -20.63
CA ALA A 160 2.82 -5.98 -21.11
C ALA A 160 1.65 -6.96 -20.96
N MET A 161 0.91 -6.86 -19.84
CA MET A 161 -0.22 -7.76 -19.55
C MET A 161 -1.55 -7.30 -20.15
N LYS A 162 -1.59 -6.21 -20.90
CA LYS A 162 -2.85 -5.56 -21.35
C LYS A 162 -3.72 -6.43 -22.25
N SER A 163 -3.13 -7.34 -23.03
CA SER A 163 -3.84 -8.29 -23.90
C SER A 163 -4.37 -9.50 -23.12
N GLU A 164 -3.81 -9.78 -21.95
CA GLU A 164 -4.20 -10.93 -21.13
C GLU A 164 -5.58 -10.74 -20.50
N ARG A 165 -6.21 -11.85 -20.12
CA ARG A 165 -7.50 -11.82 -19.42
C ARG A 165 -7.38 -11.04 -18.10
N GLY A 166 -8.13 -9.96 -17.97
CA GLY A 166 -8.05 -9.04 -16.82
C GLY A 166 -7.04 -7.89 -17.00
N GLY A 167 -6.16 -7.94 -18.02
CA GLY A 167 -5.10 -6.96 -18.23
C GLY A 167 -5.58 -5.53 -18.39
N ARG A 168 -6.69 -5.29 -19.10
CA ARG A 168 -7.26 -3.94 -19.22
C ARG A 168 -7.72 -3.36 -17.87
N ARG A 169 -8.26 -4.22 -17.00
CA ARG A 169 -8.66 -3.81 -15.63
C ARG A 169 -7.44 -3.49 -14.79
N PHE A 170 -6.43 -4.36 -14.85
CA PHE A 170 -5.16 -4.16 -14.16
C PHE A 170 -4.49 -2.85 -14.59
N ALA A 171 -4.38 -2.60 -15.90
CA ALA A 171 -3.79 -1.37 -16.43
C ALA A 171 -4.58 -0.10 -16.03
N ARG A 172 -5.93 -0.18 -15.94
CA ARG A 172 -6.71 0.95 -15.41
C ARG A 172 -6.45 1.20 -13.93
N ALA A 173 -6.31 0.14 -13.14
CA ALA A 173 -5.99 0.25 -11.72
C ALA A 173 -4.59 0.84 -11.51
N ALA A 174 -3.59 0.36 -12.23
CA ALA A 174 -2.22 0.84 -12.15
C ALA A 174 -2.10 2.36 -12.42
N LYS A 175 -2.85 2.88 -13.38
CA LYS A 175 -2.90 4.33 -13.68
C LYS A 175 -3.49 5.19 -12.57
N ARG A 176 -4.11 4.60 -11.56
CA ARG A 176 -4.69 5.33 -10.43
C ARG A 176 -3.73 5.47 -9.25
N VAL A 177 -2.57 4.82 -9.32
CA VAL A 177 -1.51 4.95 -8.31
C VAL A 177 -0.73 6.23 -8.61
N THR A 178 -0.76 7.20 -7.71
CA THR A 178 -0.21 8.54 -7.91
C THR A 178 1.18 8.73 -7.33
N GLY A 179 1.75 7.68 -6.74
CA GLY A 179 3.09 7.75 -6.17
C GLY A 179 3.30 6.72 -5.07
N VAL A 180 4.42 6.80 -4.39
CA VAL A 180 4.77 5.99 -3.24
C VAL A 180 4.02 6.52 -2.02
N THR A 181 3.46 5.64 -1.19
CA THR A 181 2.79 6.01 0.05
C THR A 181 3.44 5.27 1.23
N ALA A 182 3.30 5.83 2.42
CA ALA A 182 3.89 5.28 3.63
C ALA A 182 2.84 4.80 4.65
N SER A 183 1.55 4.92 4.32
CA SER A 183 0.46 4.50 5.21
C SER A 183 -0.86 4.29 4.47
N PRO A 184 -1.78 3.47 5.03
CA PRO A 184 -3.17 3.38 4.55
C PRO A 184 -3.88 4.73 4.46
N PHE A 185 -3.60 5.64 5.38
CA PHE A 185 -4.21 6.97 5.41
C PHE A 185 -3.83 7.81 4.18
N GLU A 186 -2.56 7.81 3.80
CA GLU A 186 -2.10 8.49 2.58
C GLU A 186 -2.76 7.90 1.33
N VAL A 187 -2.94 6.57 1.26
CA VAL A 187 -3.66 5.91 0.16
C VAL A 187 -5.11 6.36 0.10
N GLN A 188 -5.81 6.37 1.24
CA GLN A 188 -7.21 6.82 1.32
C GLN A 188 -7.36 8.27 0.86
N ALA A 189 -6.48 9.17 1.32
CA ALA A 189 -6.45 10.57 0.89
C ALA A 189 -6.20 10.68 -0.62
N SER A 190 -5.20 9.98 -1.13
CA SER A 190 -4.85 9.97 -2.56
C SER A 190 -6.01 9.49 -3.42
N MET A 191 -6.67 8.39 -3.03
CA MET A 191 -7.81 7.86 -3.75
C MET A 191 -9.04 8.78 -3.71
N LEU A 192 -9.30 9.47 -2.60
CA LEU A 192 -10.38 10.44 -2.52
C LEU A 192 -10.12 11.65 -3.42
N PHE A 193 -8.90 12.16 -3.47
CA PHE A 193 -8.55 13.30 -4.31
C PHE A 193 -8.44 12.95 -5.79
N SER A 194 -7.75 11.85 -6.15
CA SER A 194 -7.43 11.53 -7.55
C SER A 194 -8.56 10.82 -8.30
N THR A 195 -9.37 10.00 -7.63
CA THR A 195 -10.44 9.24 -8.29
C THR A 195 -11.41 10.19 -8.98
N GLN A 196 -11.77 9.87 -10.22
CA GLN A 196 -12.73 10.67 -11.00
C GLN A 196 -14.06 10.85 -10.26
N ARG A 197 -14.70 12.01 -10.42
CA ARG A 197 -15.97 12.34 -9.75
C ARG A 197 -17.09 11.34 -10.04
N CYS A 198 -17.18 10.85 -11.28
CA CYS A 198 -18.15 9.81 -11.65
C CYS A 198 -17.89 8.45 -10.96
N LYS A 199 -16.73 8.26 -10.34
CA LYS A 199 -16.35 7.11 -9.52
C LYS A 199 -16.25 7.46 -8.03
N GLY A 200 -16.67 8.65 -7.62
CA GLY A 200 -16.82 9.07 -6.23
C GLY A 200 -15.71 9.96 -5.66
N GLY A 201 -14.57 10.11 -6.31
CA GLY A 201 -13.50 11.00 -5.87
C GLY A 201 -13.75 12.47 -6.24
N GLU A 202 -12.69 13.29 -6.17
CA GLU A 202 -12.72 14.70 -6.54
C GLU A 202 -12.23 14.94 -7.96
N GLY A 203 -11.46 14.00 -8.52
CA GLY A 203 -10.87 14.11 -9.85
C GLY A 203 -9.74 15.14 -9.92
N PHE A 204 -9.12 15.46 -8.79
CA PHE A 204 -7.93 16.30 -8.78
C PHE A 204 -6.77 15.56 -9.41
N SER A 205 -6.06 16.22 -10.29
CA SER A 205 -4.85 15.73 -10.96
C SER A 205 -3.67 16.64 -10.61
N GLY A 206 -2.49 16.25 -11.06
CA GLY A 206 -1.29 17.08 -10.87
C GLY A 206 -0.73 17.04 -9.45
N PHE A 207 -0.92 15.92 -8.71
CA PHE A 207 -0.18 15.69 -7.50
C PHE A 207 0.56 14.35 -7.53
N VAL A 208 1.61 14.28 -6.73
CA VAL A 208 2.41 13.08 -6.50
C VAL A 208 2.52 12.80 -5.01
N ASN A 209 2.66 11.50 -4.65
CA ASN A 209 2.86 11.10 -3.27
C ASN A 209 4.35 10.96 -2.95
N ASN A 210 4.69 11.28 -1.70
CA ASN A 210 6.02 11.10 -1.12
C ASN A 210 7.13 11.75 -1.95
N GLU A 211 6.84 12.93 -2.50
CA GLU A 211 7.80 13.69 -3.30
C GLU A 211 8.95 14.18 -2.43
N ARG A 212 10.16 13.91 -2.90
CA ARG A 212 11.38 14.32 -2.20
C ARG A 212 11.70 15.79 -2.47
N ILE A 213 11.68 16.60 -1.42
CA ILE A 213 11.95 18.05 -1.45
C ILE A 213 13.35 18.30 -0.88
N PRO A 214 14.34 18.69 -1.69
CA PRO A 214 15.62 19.17 -1.21
C PRO A 214 15.44 20.54 -0.55
N LEU A 215 15.88 20.69 0.71
CA LEU A 215 15.71 21.92 1.46
C LEU A 215 16.80 22.96 1.15
N SER A 216 16.39 24.22 1.07
CA SER A 216 17.30 25.37 0.95
C SER A 216 18.21 25.50 2.20
N THR A 217 19.29 26.26 2.11
CA THR A 217 20.18 26.47 3.26
C THR A 217 19.48 27.07 4.47
N SER A 218 18.56 28.00 4.26
CA SER A 218 17.75 28.59 5.34
C SER A 218 16.77 27.58 5.95
N ALA A 219 16.08 26.78 5.12
CA ALA A 219 15.16 25.74 5.58
C ALA A 219 15.89 24.64 6.37
N ARG A 220 17.10 24.26 5.97
CA ARG A 220 17.95 23.31 6.71
C ARG A 220 18.31 23.79 8.11
N ARG A 221 18.52 25.11 8.28
CA ARG A 221 18.80 25.67 9.61
C ARG A 221 17.61 25.55 10.56
N ILE A 222 16.39 25.60 10.03
CA ILE A 222 15.15 25.45 10.80
C ILE A 222 14.91 23.97 11.14
N TYR A 223 14.94 23.08 10.14
CA TYR A 223 14.51 21.67 10.31
C TYR A 223 15.66 20.74 10.72
N GLY A 224 16.93 21.12 10.51
CA GLY A 224 18.09 20.30 10.83
C GLY A 224 18.38 19.16 9.84
N LYS A 225 17.58 19.00 8.77
CA LYS A 225 17.75 17.96 7.74
C LYS A 225 17.97 18.59 6.37
N SER A 226 18.55 17.83 5.43
CA SER A 226 18.82 18.30 4.07
C SER A 226 17.65 18.11 3.12
N THR A 227 16.71 17.23 3.47
CA THR A 227 15.55 16.87 2.65
C THR A 227 14.35 16.55 3.52
N CYS A 228 13.16 16.71 2.98
CA CYS A 228 11.92 16.16 3.51
C CYS A 228 11.09 15.51 2.39
N TYR A 229 9.99 14.88 2.74
CA TYR A 229 9.08 14.24 1.80
C TYR A 229 7.67 14.79 2.03
N ALA A 230 6.97 15.13 0.95
CA ALA A 230 5.59 15.61 1.00
C ALA A 230 4.64 14.42 0.79
N ASP A 231 3.70 14.19 1.71
CA ASP A 231 2.75 13.07 1.57
C ASP A 231 1.93 13.19 0.27
N LEU A 232 1.38 14.38 -0.01
CA LEU A 232 0.78 14.72 -1.29
C LEU A 232 1.27 16.13 -1.69
N LEU A 233 2.02 16.22 -2.77
CA LEU A 233 2.46 17.50 -3.35
C LEU A 233 1.64 17.80 -4.61
N PHE A 234 0.84 18.85 -4.56
CA PHE A 234 0.10 19.39 -5.71
C PHE A 234 0.93 20.47 -6.39
N ASP A 235 1.14 20.27 -7.69
CA ASP A 235 1.66 21.34 -8.55
C ASP A 235 0.52 22.33 -8.85
N VAL A 236 0.78 23.62 -8.63
CA VAL A 236 -0.22 24.67 -8.80
C VAL A 236 0.18 25.53 -9.98
N PRO A 237 -0.70 25.64 -11.01
CA PRO A 237 -0.38 26.41 -12.20
C PRO A 237 -0.28 27.92 -11.90
N ASN A 238 0.30 28.67 -12.86
CA ASN A 238 0.40 30.12 -12.84
C ASN A 238 1.30 30.74 -11.75
N GLY A 239 2.30 30.01 -11.26
CA GLY A 239 3.27 30.54 -10.30
C GLY A 239 2.73 30.76 -8.90
N ALA A 240 1.56 30.21 -8.56
CA ALA A 240 1.06 30.16 -7.20
C ALA A 240 1.87 29.14 -6.36
N SER A 241 1.86 29.30 -5.05
CA SER A 241 2.59 28.42 -4.12
C SER A 241 2.10 26.97 -4.24
N PRO A 242 2.98 25.99 -4.50
CA PRO A 242 2.61 24.59 -4.49
C PRO A 242 1.97 24.19 -3.14
N LEU A 243 0.99 23.30 -3.19
CA LEU A 243 0.29 22.83 -2.00
C LEU A 243 0.82 21.47 -1.57
N ILE A 244 1.25 21.38 -0.32
CA ILE A 244 1.54 20.13 0.36
C ILE A 244 0.39 19.78 1.29
N VAL A 245 -0.20 18.60 1.13
CA VAL A 245 -1.17 18.04 2.09
C VAL A 245 -0.45 16.96 2.90
N GLU A 246 -0.35 17.19 4.21
CA GLU A 246 0.34 16.31 5.17
C GLU A 246 -0.65 15.45 5.93
N CYS A 247 -0.55 14.15 5.81
CA CYS A 247 -1.44 13.18 6.44
C CYS A 247 -1.03 12.89 7.88
N GLN A 248 -1.62 13.58 8.84
CA GLN A 248 -1.33 13.41 10.26
C GLN A 248 -2.04 12.18 10.84
N GLY A 249 -1.33 11.07 10.91
CA GLY A 249 -1.81 9.82 11.53
C GLY A 249 -1.69 9.86 13.05
N LYS A 250 -2.68 9.33 13.78
CA LYS A 250 -2.67 9.24 15.26
C LYS A 250 -1.52 8.42 15.86
N VAL A 251 -0.80 7.66 15.04
CA VAL A 251 0.12 6.61 15.52
C VAL A 251 1.52 7.13 15.87
N VAL A 252 1.89 8.35 15.45
CA VAL A 252 3.30 8.78 15.48
C VAL A 252 3.55 10.05 16.34
N HIS A 253 2.53 10.74 16.85
CA HIS A 253 2.71 12.15 17.25
C HIS A 253 2.43 12.51 18.72
N ASP A 254 2.64 11.62 19.69
CA ASP A 254 2.45 11.95 21.11
C ASP A 254 3.77 12.24 21.87
N ASP A 255 4.91 12.32 21.18
CA ASP A 255 6.16 12.78 21.78
C ASP A 255 6.37 14.28 21.50
N TYR A 256 6.72 15.05 22.53
CA TYR A 256 7.01 16.49 22.45
C TYR A 256 8.07 16.80 21.38
N ASP A 257 9.11 15.99 21.30
CA ASP A 257 10.17 16.14 20.29
C ASP A 257 9.67 15.90 18.86
N SER A 258 8.69 15.01 18.67
CA SER A 258 8.04 14.77 17.39
C SER A 258 7.19 15.96 16.95
N ALA A 259 6.44 16.56 17.87
CA ALA A 259 5.60 17.73 17.58
C ALA A 259 6.46 18.96 17.21
N ILE A 260 7.60 19.18 17.88
CA ILE A 260 8.57 20.23 17.52
C ILE A 260 9.13 19.95 16.12
N SER A 261 9.58 18.74 15.84
CA SER A 261 10.11 18.36 14.54
C SER A 261 9.11 18.57 13.40
N ASP A 262 7.82 18.31 13.62
CA ASP A 262 6.75 18.55 12.63
C ASP A 262 6.48 20.05 12.43
N SER A 263 6.54 20.84 13.49
CA SER A 263 6.44 22.31 13.42
C SER A 263 7.61 22.91 12.63
N ASP A 264 8.84 22.48 12.93
CA ASP A 264 10.06 22.94 12.25
C ASP A 264 10.03 22.54 10.76
N ARG A 265 9.58 21.32 10.44
CA ARG A 265 9.38 20.86 9.08
C ARG A 265 8.39 21.75 8.32
N THR A 266 7.23 22.03 8.94
CA THR A 266 6.21 22.90 8.35
C THR A 266 6.76 24.29 8.10
N THR A 267 7.46 24.89 9.09
CA THR A 267 8.07 26.20 8.97
C THR A 267 9.14 26.25 7.86
N ALA A 268 9.97 25.20 7.76
CA ALA A 268 10.99 25.09 6.71
C ALA A 268 10.36 25.04 5.30
N LEU A 269 9.27 24.29 5.11
CA LEU A 269 8.54 24.23 3.85
C LEU A 269 7.87 25.56 3.51
N GLN A 270 7.25 26.22 4.48
CA GLN A 270 6.64 27.54 4.29
C GLN A 270 7.68 28.61 3.93
N GLN A 271 8.87 28.56 4.54
CA GLN A 271 9.98 29.43 4.19
C GLN A 271 10.44 29.25 2.74
N MET A 272 10.25 28.06 2.17
CA MET A 272 10.53 27.76 0.77
C MET A 272 9.38 28.12 -0.19
N GLY A 273 8.28 28.68 0.33
CA GLY A 273 7.14 29.13 -0.46
C GLY A 273 6.06 28.07 -0.67
N PHE A 274 6.11 26.92 0.02
CA PHE A 274 5.04 25.96 -0.03
C PHE A 274 3.87 26.36 0.88
N THR A 275 2.65 26.12 0.43
CA THR A 275 1.48 26.07 1.30
C THR A 275 1.38 24.68 1.91
N VAL A 276 1.41 24.57 3.24
CA VAL A 276 1.30 23.29 3.94
C VAL A 276 -0.05 23.19 4.63
N MET A 277 -0.82 22.15 4.32
CA MET A 277 -2.14 21.88 4.88
C MET A 277 -2.13 20.54 5.61
N PRO A 278 -2.22 20.53 6.94
CA PRO A 278 -2.37 19.29 7.70
C PRO A 278 -3.74 18.67 7.46
N LEU A 279 -3.77 17.36 7.29
CA LEU A 279 -4.97 16.55 7.06
C LEU A 279 -5.04 15.47 8.12
N THR A 280 -6.13 15.39 8.87
CA THR A 280 -6.34 14.35 9.86
C THR A 280 -7.26 13.25 9.34
N TYR A 281 -7.13 12.04 9.90
CA TYR A 281 -8.02 10.93 9.56
C TYR A 281 -9.51 11.28 9.79
N ARG A 282 -9.84 12.01 10.85
CA ARG A 282 -11.21 12.49 11.12
C ARG A 282 -11.75 13.36 10.00
N GLN A 283 -10.90 14.19 9.39
CA GLN A 283 -11.33 15.09 8.30
C GLN A 283 -11.64 14.32 7.02
N ILE A 284 -10.95 13.20 6.74
CA ILE A 284 -11.25 12.43 5.53
C ILE A 284 -12.30 11.34 5.75
N SER A 285 -12.38 10.75 6.96
CA SER A 285 -13.33 9.67 7.23
C SER A 285 -14.76 10.17 7.32
N ASP A 286 -14.98 11.37 7.87
CA ASP A 286 -16.28 12.04 7.88
C ASP A 286 -16.51 12.80 6.57
N ARG A 287 -17.68 12.59 5.95
CA ARG A 287 -18.01 13.17 4.65
C ARG A 287 -18.21 14.67 4.71
N ALA A 288 -18.84 15.19 5.78
CA ALA A 288 -19.11 16.61 5.92
C ALA A 288 -17.80 17.40 6.19
N ASN A 289 -16.92 16.85 7.02
CA ASN A 289 -15.61 17.41 7.25
C ASN A 289 -14.77 17.40 5.95
N PHE A 290 -14.83 16.31 5.19
CA PHE A 290 -14.11 16.22 3.92
C PHE A 290 -14.64 17.20 2.87
N ASP A 291 -15.93 17.55 2.88
CA ASP A 291 -16.48 18.59 2.00
C ASP A 291 -15.81 19.94 2.19
N THR A 292 -15.47 20.29 3.44
CA THR A 292 -14.71 21.50 3.73
C THR A 292 -13.27 21.41 3.22
N VAL A 293 -12.59 20.27 3.48
CA VAL A 293 -11.22 20.05 3.06
C VAL A 293 -11.08 20.10 1.54
N ARG A 294 -11.94 19.41 0.79
CA ARG A 294 -11.87 19.39 -0.68
C ARG A 294 -12.11 20.76 -1.30
N ARG A 295 -12.93 21.63 -0.69
CA ARG A 295 -13.11 23.02 -1.14
C ARG A 295 -11.86 23.86 -0.90
N MET A 296 -11.20 23.65 0.25
CA MET A 296 -9.93 24.33 0.55
C MET A 296 -8.85 23.92 -0.45
N VAL A 297 -8.69 22.61 -0.70
CA VAL A 297 -7.75 22.09 -1.70
C VAL A 297 -8.08 22.63 -3.08
N ALA A 298 -9.33 22.54 -3.55
CA ALA A 298 -9.75 23.04 -4.85
C ALA A 298 -9.40 24.52 -5.05
N ARG A 299 -9.66 25.34 -4.01
CA ARG A 299 -9.29 26.79 -4.04
C ARG A 299 -7.79 26.97 -4.18
N GLN A 300 -7.00 26.23 -3.41
CA GLN A 300 -5.54 26.36 -3.40
C GLN A 300 -4.92 25.94 -4.73
N ILE A 301 -5.42 24.87 -5.35
CA ILE A 301 -4.92 24.40 -6.65
C ILE A 301 -5.57 25.10 -7.87
N GLY A 302 -6.39 26.13 -7.63
CA GLY A 302 -7.02 26.91 -8.70
C GLY A 302 -8.13 26.19 -9.48
N VAL A 303 -8.70 25.11 -8.92
CA VAL A 303 -9.79 24.36 -9.56
C VAL A 303 -11.15 24.91 -9.09
N ALA A 304 -12.01 25.23 -10.06
CA ALA A 304 -13.37 25.65 -9.77
C ALA A 304 -14.16 24.51 -9.08
N TYR A 305 -14.55 24.76 -7.82
CA TYR A 305 -15.33 23.80 -7.07
C TYR A 305 -16.79 23.81 -7.56
N ARG A 306 -17.35 22.62 -7.82
CA ARG A 306 -18.79 22.44 -8.01
C ARG A 306 -19.30 21.36 -7.07
N SER A 307 -20.53 21.52 -6.56
CA SER A 307 -21.18 20.51 -5.75
C SER A 307 -21.37 19.21 -6.52
N LYS A 308 -21.29 18.08 -5.83
CA LYS A 308 -21.54 16.76 -6.42
C LYS A 308 -23.05 16.57 -6.69
N SER A 309 -23.38 16.01 -7.83
CA SER A 309 -24.71 15.56 -8.17
C SER A 309 -25.14 14.38 -7.28
N PRO A 310 -26.44 14.06 -7.17
CA PRO A 310 -26.90 12.89 -6.41
C PRO A 310 -26.24 11.57 -6.85
N LYS A 311 -25.94 11.43 -8.14
CA LYS A 311 -25.21 10.27 -8.68
C LYS A 311 -23.77 10.22 -8.19
N GLU A 312 -23.06 11.36 -8.25
CA GLU A 312 -21.67 11.45 -7.75
C GLU A 312 -21.58 11.24 -6.24
N ILE A 313 -22.60 11.65 -5.49
CA ILE A 313 -22.71 11.39 -4.04
C ILE A 313 -22.85 9.89 -3.76
N ARG A 314 -23.69 9.17 -4.51
CA ARG A 314 -23.79 7.70 -4.38
C ARG A 314 -22.45 7.02 -4.67
N CYS A 315 -21.79 7.41 -5.75
CA CYS A 315 -20.45 6.89 -6.08
C CYS A 315 -19.42 7.21 -4.98
N GLU A 316 -19.50 8.39 -4.34
CA GLU A 316 -18.64 8.74 -3.20
C GLU A 316 -18.88 7.83 -1.99
N ILE A 317 -20.15 7.53 -1.68
CA ILE A 317 -20.50 6.61 -0.59
C ILE A 317 -19.91 5.21 -0.87
N ASP A 318 -20.03 4.74 -2.10
CA ASP A 318 -19.51 3.42 -2.50
C ASP A 318 -17.96 3.41 -2.48
N LEU A 319 -17.31 4.44 -2.99
CA LEU A 319 -15.85 4.58 -2.89
C LEU A 319 -15.40 4.53 -1.43
N ARG A 320 -16.06 5.31 -0.56
CA ARG A 320 -15.74 5.35 0.88
C ARG A 320 -15.91 4.01 1.57
N ARG A 321 -16.97 3.26 1.26
CA ARG A 321 -17.15 1.90 1.79
C ARG A 321 -16.01 0.97 1.41
N ASN A 322 -15.45 1.12 0.22
CA ASN A 322 -14.37 0.28 -0.28
C ASN A 322 -13.00 0.68 0.31
N ILE A 323 -12.76 1.96 0.58
CA ILE A 323 -11.41 2.40 1.02
C ILE A 323 -11.27 2.54 2.53
N PHE A 324 -12.37 2.74 3.29
CA PHE A 324 -12.35 2.81 4.76
C PHE A 324 -12.67 1.45 5.39
N ILE A 325 -11.98 0.42 4.96
CA ILE A 325 -12.07 -0.94 5.50
C ILE A 325 -10.95 -1.20 6.52
N ASP A 326 -11.07 -2.29 7.27
CA ASP A 326 -9.92 -2.85 7.97
C ASP A 326 -8.90 -3.35 6.94
N TRP A 327 -7.79 -2.63 6.82
CA TRP A 327 -6.76 -2.89 5.81
C TRP A 327 -6.20 -4.31 5.90
N ALA A 328 -6.14 -4.89 7.11
CA ALA A 328 -5.69 -6.28 7.30
C ALA A 328 -6.61 -7.32 6.63
N THR A 329 -7.78 -6.89 6.13
CA THR A 329 -8.72 -7.75 5.38
C THR A 329 -8.63 -7.55 3.86
N LEU A 330 -7.73 -6.67 3.39
CA LEU A 330 -7.56 -6.40 1.97
C LEU A 330 -7.11 -7.67 1.23
N GLY A 331 -7.87 -8.06 0.20
CA GLY A 331 -7.57 -9.26 -0.60
C GLY A 331 -8.11 -10.58 -0.04
N ARG A 332 -8.89 -10.53 1.06
CA ARG A 332 -9.59 -11.71 1.63
C ARG A 332 -11.01 -11.85 1.10
#